data_cfac58f8bf5e73f58383ca23f187991d
#
_entry.id   cfac58f8bf5e73f58383ca23f187991d
#
_cell.length_a   1.000
_cell.length_b   1.000
_cell.length_c   1.000
_cell.angle_alpha   90.00
_cell.angle_beta   90.00
_cell.angle_gamma   90.00
#
_symmetry.space_group_name_H-M   'P 1'
#
loop_
_entity.id
_entity.type
_entity.pdbx_description
1 polymer ?
#
loop_
_entity_poly.entity_id
_entity_poly.type
_entity_poly.pdbx_seq_one_letter_code
_entity_poly.pdbx_strand_id
1 'polypeptide(L)'
;VLAEGPVDAILTEPLFVGAAMLRERPRNQRPPIVALGIFPLGMKSPDIAPFGLGIPPMRGPLNRPRNAALTFFAEKVVFGPVVRESVETFTAAVGHGPSTYFLDWMSRADAVVQFTVPGFEYPRALPEHVHFVGPLPSPAATDIPLPSWWHHLDGSKPIVHVTQGTVANADLEQLIVPTIVGLAASDVVVVVATGGRALSALPNPLPANVFAAEYLPYDRLLPITDVLVTNGGYGGVQLALGQGIPLVVAGQTEDKVEVSARVGWSGVGVNLKTNRPGAVKVRDAVERVLSDGSYRAAASRISEEMAEADALAGLDRVLVGLEREAAALR
;
A
#
# COMPACT_ATOMS: atom_id res chain seq x y z
N VAL A 1 11.30 -19.30 -19.31
CA VAL A 1 12.04 -19.28 -18.04
C VAL A 1 12.26 -20.70 -17.53
N LEU A 2 11.20 -21.48 -17.19
CA LEU A 2 11.38 -22.85 -16.67
C LEU A 2 12.02 -23.83 -17.67
N ALA A 3 11.99 -23.54 -18.95
CA ALA A 3 12.65 -24.34 -19.99
C ALA A 3 14.15 -23.97 -20.18
N GLU A 4 14.60 -22.88 -19.59
CA GLU A 4 15.93 -22.32 -19.77
C GLU A 4 16.93 -22.78 -18.70
N GLY A 5 16.45 -23.41 -17.62
CA GLY A 5 17.28 -23.92 -16.55
C GLY A 5 16.53 -24.23 -15.26
N PRO A 6 17.21 -24.78 -14.25
CA PRO A 6 16.64 -25.03 -12.95
C PRO A 6 16.29 -23.70 -12.26
N VAL A 7 15.12 -23.66 -11.62
CA VAL A 7 14.61 -22.53 -10.83
C VAL A 7 14.30 -23.03 -9.43
N ASP A 8 14.89 -22.42 -8.42
CA ASP A 8 14.76 -22.83 -7.02
C ASP A 8 13.45 -22.33 -6.41
N ALA A 9 13.02 -21.11 -6.77
CA ALA A 9 11.73 -20.54 -6.36
C ALA A 9 11.21 -19.53 -7.39
N ILE A 10 9.90 -19.29 -7.40
CA ILE A 10 9.24 -18.23 -8.18
C ILE A 10 8.67 -17.23 -7.19
N LEU A 11 9.17 -16.00 -7.27
CA LEU A 11 8.66 -14.86 -6.51
C LEU A 11 7.81 -14.00 -7.45
N THR A 12 6.57 -13.73 -7.06
CA THR A 12 5.64 -13.01 -7.94
C THR A 12 4.68 -12.13 -7.14
N GLU A 13 4.24 -11.05 -7.76
CA GLU A 13 3.20 -10.22 -7.18
C GLU A 13 1.81 -10.89 -7.32
N PRO A 14 0.84 -10.55 -6.45
CA PRO A 14 -0.44 -11.27 -6.36
C PRO A 14 -1.36 -11.16 -7.57
N LEU A 15 -1.21 -10.17 -8.45
CA LEU A 15 -2.04 -10.02 -9.65
C LEU A 15 -1.53 -10.85 -10.83
N PHE A 16 -0.34 -11.44 -10.73
CA PHE A 16 0.21 -12.29 -11.78
C PHE A 16 -0.45 -13.69 -11.79
N VAL A 17 -1.57 -13.80 -12.48
CA VAL A 17 -2.39 -15.03 -12.56
C VAL A 17 -1.63 -16.23 -13.16
N GLY A 18 -0.56 -16.00 -13.92
CA GLY A 18 0.30 -17.06 -14.42
C GLY A 18 0.91 -17.95 -13.33
N ALA A 19 1.14 -17.41 -12.15
CA ALA A 19 1.59 -18.19 -10.99
C ALA A 19 0.49 -19.13 -10.48
N ALA A 20 -0.77 -18.71 -10.49
CA ALA A 20 -1.90 -19.57 -10.16
C ALA A 20 -2.03 -20.75 -11.14
N MET A 21 -1.78 -20.52 -12.43
CA MET A 21 -1.78 -21.59 -13.45
C MET A 21 -0.67 -22.60 -13.20
N LEU A 22 0.53 -22.12 -12.88
CA LEU A 22 1.67 -22.99 -12.56
C LEU A 22 1.43 -23.79 -11.27
N ARG A 23 0.69 -23.22 -10.32
CA ARG A 23 0.33 -23.86 -9.04
C ARG A 23 -0.51 -25.13 -9.22
N GLU A 24 -1.24 -25.27 -10.33
CA GLU A 24 -2.03 -26.47 -10.64
C GLU A 24 -1.15 -27.70 -10.94
N ARG A 25 0.14 -27.50 -11.25
CA ARG A 25 1.09 -28.63 -11.37
C ARG A 25 1.38 -29.22 -9.98
N PRO A 26 1.58 -30.55 -9.89
CA PRO A 26 2.03 -31.20 -8.67
C PRO A 26 3.30 -30.54 -8.10
N ARG A 27 3.40 -30.51 -6.76
CA ARG A 27 4.48 -29.80 -6.05
C ARG A 27 5.88 -30.30 -6.45
N ASN A 28 6.04 -31.57 -6.75
CA ASN A 28 7.27 -32.19 -7.20
C ASN A 28 7.60 -31.92 -8.70
N GLN A 29 6.73 -31.24 -9.43
CA GLN A 29 6.92 -30.91 -10.87
C GLN A 29 7.05 -29.40 -11.11
N ARG A 30 7.16 -28.61 -10.07
CA ARG A 30 7.32 -27.15 -10.15
C ARG A 30 8.15 -26.61 -8.99
N PRO A 31 8.83 -25.47 -9.16
CA PRO A 31 9.44 -24.77 -8.04
C PRO A 31 8.39 -24.26 -7.04
N PRO A 32 8.79 -23.93 -5.80
CA PRO A 32 7.96 -23.18 -4.87
C PRO A 32 7.51 -21.86 -5.47
N ILE A 33 6.28 -21.45 -5.14
CA ILE A 33 5.71 -20.17 -5.57
C ILE A 33 5.43 -19.32 -4.33
N VAL A 34 6.09 -18.17 -4.25
CA VAL A 34 5.95 -17.19 -3.18
C VAL A 34 5.23 -15.97 -3.72
N ALA A 35 4.09 -15.65 -3.14
CA ALA A 35 3.38 -14.41 -3.43
C ALA A 35 3.97 -13.27 -2.60
N LEU A 36 4.43 -12.20 -3.25
CA LEU A 36 4.99 -11.01 -2.62
C LEU A 36 3.92 -9.95 -2.44
N GLY A 37 3.50 -9.71 -1.22
CA GLY A 37 2.48 -8.74 -0.86
C GLY A 37 2.97 -7.30 -0.92
N ILE A 38 2.96 -6.74 -2.12
CA ILE A 38 3.33 -5.34 -2.42
C ILE A 38 2.16 -4.36 -2.35
N PHE A 39 1.01 -4.83 -1.91
CA PHE A 39 -0.22 -4.08 -1.59
C PHE A 39 -0.97 -4.80 -0.45
N PRO A 40 -2.03 -4.21 0.14
CA PRO A 40 -2.74 -4.82 1.25
C PRO A 40 -3.22 -6.24 0.95
N LEU A 41 -3.12 -7.13 1.93
CA LEU A 41 -3.40 -8.56 1.77
C LEU A 41 -4.84 -8.82 1.29
N GLY A 42 -4.96 -9.31 0.05
CA GLY A 42 -6.24 -9.51 -0.66
C GLY A 42 -6.95 -10.83 -0.39
N MET A 43 -6.36 -11.74 0.41
CA MET A 43 -6.93 -13.06 0.69
C MET A 43 -8.32 -12.97 1.33
N LYS A 44 -9.24 -13.80 0.86
CA LYS A 44 -10.60 -13.88 1.39
C LYS A 44 -10.61 -14.36 2.85
N SER A 45 -11.53 -13.78 3.60
CA SER A 45 -11.86 -14.22 4.95
C SER A 45 -13.32 -13.87 5.26
N PRO A 46 -14.04 -14.71 6.03
CA PRO A 46 -15.38 -14.36 6.47
C PRO A 46 -15.40 -13.17 7.43
N ASP A 47 -14.25 -12.80 8.00
CA ASP A 47 -14.15 -11.77 9.03
C ASP A 47 -13.94 -10.37 8.46
N ILE A 48 -13.60 -10.24 7.18
CA ILE A 48 -13.38 -8.97 6.48
C ILE A 48 -14.20 -8.87 5.20
N ALA A 49 -14.44 -7.65 4.72
CA ALA A 49 -15.02 -7.41 3.41
C ALA A 49 -14.04 -7.86 2.29
N PRO A 50 -14.53 -8.18 1.08
CA PRO A 50 -13.66 -8.56 -0.02
C PRO A 50 -12.77 -7.40 -0.44
N PHE A 51 -11.56 -7.73 -0.87
CA PHE A 51 -10.59 -6.76 -1.39
C PHE A 51 -11.15 -5.95 -2.57
N GLY A 52 -10.79 -4.68 -2.63
CA GLY A 52 -11.18 -3.75 -3.68
C GLY A 52 -12.38 -2.87 -3.36
N LEU A 53 -13.05 -3.08 -2.22
CA LEU A 53 -14.18 -2.25 -1.79
C LEU A 53 -13.80 -1.17 -0.77
N GLY A 54 -12.63 -1.27 -0.13
CA GLY A 54 -12.19 -0.34 0.89
C GLY A 54 -13.11 -0.27 2.11
N ILE A 55 -13.74 -1.39 2.47
CA ILE A 55 -14.70 -1.49 3.57
C ILE A 55 -14.01 -2.12 4.78
N PRO A 56 -13.82 -1.38 5.89
CA PRO A 56 -13.21 -1.92 7.10
C PRO A 56 -14.04 -3.03 7.76
N PRO A 57 -13.41 -3.90 8.58
CA PRO A 57 -14.12 -4.89 9.37
C PRO A 57 -15.11 -4.22 10.33
N MET A 58 -16.22 -4.89 10.55
CA MET A 58 -17.26 -4.48 11.47
C MET A 58 -17.28 -5.43 12.68
N ARG A 59 -17.54 -4.88 13.87
CA ARG A 59 -17.73 -5.70 15.08
C ARG A 59 -19.16 -6.24 15.15
N GLY A 60 -19.32 -7.43 15.74
CA GLY A 60 -20.62 -7.99 16.05
C GLY A 60 -21.12 -9.06 15.07
N PRO A 61 -22.30 -9.66 15.37
CA PRO A 61 -22.78 -10.88 14.69
C PRO A 61 -23.13 -10.68 13.20
N LEU A 62 -23.39 -9.44 12.79
CA LEU A 62 -23.72 -9.10 11.39
C LEU A 62 -22.48 -9.01 10.48
N ASN A 63 -21.26 -9.06 11.03
CA ASN A 63 -20.05 -8.94 10.22
C ASN A 63 -19.97 -10.01 9.12
N ARG A 64 -20.06 -11.28 9.48
CA ARG A 64 -19.94 -12.39 8.51
C ARG A 64 -21.06 -12.41 7.46
N PRO A 65 -22.35 -12.28 7.80
CA PRO A 65 -23.41 -12.16 6.80
C PRO A 65 -23.20 -10.96 5.84
N ARG A 66 -22.81 -9.79 6.37
CA ARG A 66 -22.46 -8.62 5.55
C ARG A 66 -21.34 -8.94 4.58
N ASN A 67 -20.24 -9.53 5.07
CA ASN A 67 -19.07 -9.83 4.26
C ASN A 67 -19.40 -10.86 3.16
N ALA A 68 -20.23 -11.86 3.45
CA ALA A 68 -20.69 -12.83 2.46
C ALA A 68 -21.49 -12.15 1.33
N ALA A 69 -22.41 -11.25 1.67
CA ALA A 69 -23.17 -10.48 0.68
C ALA A 69 -22.25 -9.55 -0.16
N LEU A 70 -21.30 -8.88 0.49
CA LEU A 70 -20.33 -8.02 -0.19
C LEU A 70 -19.40 -8.83 -1.10
N THR A 71 -18.98 -10.03 -0.69
CA THR A 71 -18.16 -10.93 -1.51
C THR A 71 -18.93 -11.36 -2.77
N PHE A 72 -20.19 -11.78 -2.61
CA PHE A 72 -21.04 -12.10 -3.76
C PHE A 72 -21.16 -10.92 -4.72
N PHE A 73 -21.42 -9.71 -4.20
CA PHE A 73 -21.54 -8.49 -5.00
C PHE A 73 -20.22 -8.17 -5.71
N ALA A 74 -19.08 -8.19 -5.00
CA ALA A 74 -17.77 -7.90 -5.58
C ALA A 74 -17.46 -8.89 -6.74
N GLU A 75 -17.64 -10.19 -6.53
CA GLU A 75 -17.30 -11.21 -7.53
C GLU A 75 -18.21 -11.19 -8.76
N LYS A 76 -19.50 -10.96 -8.56
CA LYS A 76 -20.50 -11.07 -9.65
C LYS A 76 -20.73 -9.76 -10.38
N VAL A 77 -20.64 -8.62 -9.67
CA VAL A 77 -20.97 -7.31 -10.22
C VAL A 77 -19.72 -6.49 -10.48
N VAL A 78 -18.90 -6.24 -9.46
CA VAL A 78 -17.75 -5.34 -9.60
C VAL A 78 -16.66 -5.95 -10.49
N PHE A 79 -16.25 -7.17 -10.18
CA PHE A 79 -15.17 -7.88 -10.89
C PHE A 79 -15.67 -8.91 -11.89
N GLY A 80 -16.98 -8.99 -12.13
CA GLY A 80 -17.58 -9.98 -13.01
C GLY A 80 -16.92 -10.13 -14.39
N PRO A 81 -16.64 -9.04 -15.13
CA PRO A 81 -15.92 -9.10 -16.41
C PRO A 81 -14.51 -9.70 -16.29
N VAL A 82 -13.72 -9.22 -15.30
CA VAL A 82 -12.35 -9.69 -15.05
C VAL A 82 -12.33 -11.16 -14.63
N VAL A 83 -13.31 -11.58 -13.83
CA VAL A 83 -13.46 -12.99 -13.42
C VAL A 83 -13.69 -13.87 -14.64
N ARG A 84 -14.59 -13.49 -15.55
CA ARG A 84 -14.86 -14.28 -16.77
C ARG A 84 -13.62 -14.43 -17.64
N GLU A 85 -12.95 -13.32 -17.93
CA GLU A 85 -11.71 -13.30 -18.73
C GLU A 85 -10.60 -14.14 -18.06
N SER A 86 -10.47 -14.03 -16.74
CA SER A 86 -9.52 -14.85 -15.97
C SER A 86 -9.83 -16.34 -16.07
N VAL A 87 -11.10 -16.72 -15.99
CA VAL A 87 -11.55 -18.13 -16.12
C VAL A 87 -11.29 -18.65 -17.54
N GLU A 88 -11.60 -17.87 -18.56
CA GLU A 88 -11.36 -18.22 -19.98
C GLU A 88 -9.87 -18.41 -20.25
N THR A 89 -9.04 -17.47 -19.85
CA THR A 89 -7.58 -17.50 -20.01
C THR A 89 -6.98 -18.70 -19.27
N PHE A 90 -7.42 -18.92 -18.02
CA PHE A 90 -6.96 -20.03 -17.22
C PHE A 90 -7.36 -21.38 -17.84
N THR A 91 -8.61 -21.52 -18.30
CA THR A 91 -9.10 -22.72 -18.93
C THR A 91 -8.38 -23.03 -20.24
N ALA A 92 -8.09 -22.01 -21.03
CA ALA A 92 -7.31 -22.16 -22.25
C ALA A 92 -5.86 -22.64 -22.00
N ALA A 93 -5.25 -22.19 -20.89
CA ALA A 93 -3.88 -22.52 -20.55
C ALA A 93 -3.71 -23.89 -19.85
N VAL A 94 -4.68 -24.27 -19.02
CA VAL A 94 -4.58 -25.43 -18.08
C VAL A 94 -5.55 -26.56 -18.42
N GLY A 95 -6.59 -26.27 -19.23
CA GLY A 95 -7.61 -27.26 -19.64
C GLY A 95 -8.82 -27.34 -18.70
N HIS A 96 -8.83 -26.60 -17.59
CA HIS A 96 -9.94 -26.49 -16.64
C HIS A 96 -9.96 -25.09 -16.00
N GLY A 97 -11.08 -24.73 -15.37
CA GLY A 97 -11.20 -23.45 -14.68
C GLY A 97 -10.32 -23.37 -13.42
N PRO A 98 -10.03 -22.14 -12.92
CA PRO A 98 -9.23 -21.94 -11.72
C PRO A 98 -9.91 -22.51 -10.48
N SER A 99 -9.13 -23.07 -9.57
CA SER A 99 -9.61 -23.65 -8.31
C SER A 99 -9.99 -22.61 -7.26
N THR A 100 -9.58 -21.35 -7.46
CA THR A 100 -9.86 -20.21 -6.56
C THR A 100 -10.23 -18.97 -7.35
N TYR A 101 -10.80 -17.98 -6.66
CA TYR A 101 -10.99 -16.64 -7.20
C TYR A 101 -9.65 -16.01 -7.54
N PHE A 102 -9.57 -15.20 -8.61
CA PHE A 102 -8.30 -14.71 -9.15
C PHE A 102 -7.47 -13.84 -8.17
N LEU A 103 -8.10 -13.13 -7.24
CA LEU A 103 -7.41 -12.40 -6.17
C LEU A 103 -7.11 -13.25 -4.93
N ASP A 104 -7.60 -14.49 -4.87
CA ASP A 104 -7.46 -15.37 -3.71
C ASP A 104 -6.52 -16.57 -3.97
N TRP A 105 -5.87 -16.63 -5.13
CA TRP A 105 -4.94 -17.72 -5.43
C TRP A 105 -3.77 -17.79 -4.44
N MET A 106 -3.42 -16.67 -3.81
CA MET A 106 -2.41 -16.60 -2.75
C MET A 106 -2.72 -17.55 -1.58
N SER A 107 -4.01 -17.80 -1.31
CA SER A 107 -4.43 -18.76 -0.28
C SER A 107 -3.89 -20.18 -0.54
N ARG A 108 -3.45 -20.44 -1.75
CA ARG A 108 -2.87 -21.70 -2.20
C ARG A 108 -1.40 -21.60 -2.62
N ALA A 109 -0.78 -20.44 -2.52
CA ALA A 109 0.67 -20.28 -2.72
C ALA A 109 1.45 -21.14 -1.72
N ASP A 110 2.69 -21.47 -2.02
CA ASP A 110 3.54 -22.21 -1.08
C ASP A 110 3.95 -21.31 0.10
N ALA A 111 4.09 -20.00 -0.14
CA ALA A 111 4.16 -18.97 0.90
C ALA A 111 3.60 -17.65 0.39
N VAL A 112 3.18 -16.80 1.32
CA VAL A 112 2.85 -15.39 1.10
C VAL A 112 3.75 -14.56 2.00
N VAL A 113 4.53 -13.66 1.42
CA VAL A 113 5.39 -12.72 2.14
C VAL A 113 4.77 -11.34 2.02
N GLN A 114 4.22 -10.84 3.12
CA GLN A 114 3.54 -9.54 3.17
C GLN A 114 4.50 -8.47 3.70
N PHE A 115 4.81 -7.47 2.87
CA PHE A 115 5.73 -6.38 3.20
C PHE A 115 5.07 -5.28 4.03
N THR A 116 4.59 -5.65 5.18
CA THR A 116 4.02 -4.78 6.21
C THR A 116 4.05 -5.51 7.56
N VAL A 117 3.41 -4.93 8.56
CA VAL A 117 3.23 -5.50 9.90
C VAL A 117 1.75 -5.79 10.18
N PRO A 118 1.44 -6.75 11.09
CA PRO A 118 0.05 -7.07 11.47
C PRO A 118 -0.75 -5.85 11.93
N GLY A 119 -0.12 -4.88 12.60
CA GLY A 119 -0.77 -3.67 13.10
C GLY A 119 -1.38 -2.78 12.02
N PHE A 120 -0.93 -2.88 10.77
CA PHE A 120 -1.50 -2.15 9.63
C PHE A 120 -2.51 -2.99 8.81
N GLU A 121 -2.69 -4.28 9.14
CA GLU A 121 -3.63 -5.17 8.44
C GLU A 121 -4.89 -5.44 9.27
N TYR A 122 -5.99 -5.78 8.58
CA TYR A 122 -7.22 -6.17 9.25
C TYR A 122 -7.05 -7.50 9.99
N PRO A 123 -7.47 -7.60 11.27
CA PRO A 123 -7.36 -8.82 12.05
C PRO A 123 -8.26 -9.92 11.48
N ARG A 124 -7.67 -11.06 11.22
CA ARG A 124 -8.36 -12.27 10.72
C ARG A 124 -7.51 -13.51 10.97
N ALA A 125 -8.12 -14.67 10.98
CA ALA A 125 -7.37 -15.92 10.93
C ALA A 125 -6.68 -16.05 9.57
N LEU A 126 -5.37 -16.31 9.59
CA LEU A 126 -4.54 -16.48 8.40
C LEU A 126 -3.91 -17.89 8.41
N PRO A 127 -3.70 -18.50 7.24
CA PRO A 127 -2.93 -19.73 7.11
C PRO A 127 -1.46 -19.53 7.58
N GLU A 128 -0.82 -20.60 8.02
CA GLU A 128 0.56 -20.59 8.51
C GLU A 128 1.59 -20.15 7.46
N HIS A 129 1.28 -20.32 6.17
CA HIS A 129 2.16 -19.92 5.08
C HIS A 129 2.12 -18.41 4.78
N VAL A 130 1.39 -17.59 5.54
CA VAL A 130 1.36 -16.13 5.43
C VAL A 130 2.29 -15.53 6.45
N HIS A 131 3.31 -14.81 5.98
CA HIS A 131 4.38 -14.22 6.80
C HIS A 131 4.37 -12.70 6.65
N PHE A 132 4.20 -11.98 7.75
CA PHE A 132 4.45 -10.54 7.82
C PHE A 132 5.92 -10.33 8.13
N VAL A 133 6.63 -9.65 7.23
CA VAL A 133 8.10 -9.51 7.34
C VAL A 133 8.54 -8.05 7.56
N GLY A 134 7.57 -7.13 7.65
CA GLY A 134 7.85 -5.71 7.71
C GLY A 134 8.02 -5.06 6.33
N PRO A 135 8.09 -3.72 6.27
CA PRO A 135 8.24 -3.00 5.00
C PRO A 135 9.61 -3.25 4.39
N LEU A 136 9.67 -3.20 3.06
CA LEU A 136 10.96 -3.18 2.36
C LEU A 136 11.78 -1.97 2.83
N PRO A 137 13.10 -2.12 2.99
CA PRO A 137 13.95 -1.00 3.37
C PRO A 137 13.81 0.14 2.36
N SER A 138 13.83 1.38 2.86
CA SER A 138 13.92 2.54 1.98
C SER A 138 15.13 2.41 1.06
N PRO A 139 15.03 2.79 -0.21
CA PRO A 139 16.21 2.89 -1.05
C PRO A 139 17.29 3.69 -0.33
N ALA A 140 18.55 3.27 -0.46
CA ALA A 140 19.68 4.01 0.08
C ALA A 140 19.60 5.48 -0.35
N ALA A 141 20.15 6.37 0.50
CA ALA A 141 20.14 7.81 0.27
C ALA A 141 20.41 8.13 -1.20
N THR A 142 19.45 8.75 -1.83
CA THR A 142 19.58 9.15 -3.23
C THR A 142 20.49 10.37 -3.31
N ASP A 143 21.35 10.46 -4.32
CA ASP A 143 22.16 11.66 -4.61
C ASP A 143 21.29 12.86 -5.05
N ILE A 144 20.05 12.94 -4.56
CA ILE A 144 19.15 14.07 -4.80
C ILE A 144 19.64 15.24 -3.97
N PRO A 145 20.10 16.33 -4.61
CA PRO A 145 20.59 17.50 -3.89
C PRO A 145 19.46 18.18 -3.10
N LEU A 146 19.81 18.74 -1.96
CA LEU A 146 18.87 19.56 -1.20
C LEU A 146 18.50 20.80 -2.01
N PRO A 147 17.20 21.11 -2.15
CA PRO A 147 16.75 22.34 -2.79
C PRO A 147 17.25 23.58 -2.04
N SER A 148 17.44 24.70 -2.74
CA SER A 148 17.93 25.96 -2.16
C SER A 148 17.06 26.49 -1.02
N TRP A 149 15.77 26.18 -1.03
CA TRP A 149 14.80 26.56 -0.01
C TRP A 149 14.78 25.63 1.22
N TRP A 150 15.59 24.58 1.28
CA TRP A 150 15.60 23.59 2.38
C TRP A 150 15.79 24.21 3.77
N HIS A 151 16.50 25.32 3.85
CA HIS A 151 16.74 26.04 5.10
C HIS A 151 15.47 26.62 5.76
N HIS A 152 14.34 26.69 5.03
CA HIS A 152 13.05 27.06 5.61
C HIS A 152 12.40 25.92 6.41
N LEU A 153 12.95 24.70 6.35
CA LEU A 153 12.50 23.55 7.14
C LEU A 153 13.24 23.53 8.49
N ASP A 154 13.13 24.59 9.25
CA ASP A 154 13.88 24.85 10.49
C ASP A 154 13.18 24.35 11.77
N GLY A 155 12.01 23.71 11.65
CA GLY A 155 11.23 23.20 12.76
C GLY A 155 10.39 24.26 13.49
N SER A 156 10.38 25.52 13.03
CA SER A 156 9.56 26.58 13.62
C SER A 156 8.06 26.39 13.40
N LYS A 157 7.68 25.63 12.37
CA LYS A 157 6.30 25.29 12.01
C LYS A 157 6.18 23.84 11.64
N PRO A 158 4.99 23.23 11.81
CA PRO A 158 4.75 21.86 11.34
C PRO A 158 4.99 21.74 9.83
N ILE A 159 5.61 20.64 9.42
CA ILE A 159 5.91 20.33 8.01
C ILE A 159 4.86 19.36 7.49
N VAL A 160 4.10 19.80 6.48
CA VAL A 160 3.13 18.98 5.75
C VAL A 160 3.72 18.62 4.38
N HIS A 161 4.11 17.36 4.22
CA HIS A 161 4.55 16.88 2.91
C HIS A 161 3.36 16.42 2.07
N VAL A 162 3.30 16.80 0.78
CA VAL A 162 2.26 16.34 -0.15
C VAL A 162 2.86 15.72 -1.41
N THR A 163 2.35 14.56 -1.80
CA THR A 163 2.76 13.87 -3.02
C THR A 163 1.64 12.95 -3.57
N GLN A 164 1.64 12.75 -4.88
CA GLN A 164 0.83 11.74 -5.57
C GLN A 164 1.66 10.55 -6.06
N GLY A 165 2.90 10.40 -5.57
CA GLY A 165 3.83 9.39 -6.03
C GLY A 165 4.37 9.67 -7.43
N THR A 166 4.93 8.65 -8.10
CA THR A 166 5.62 8.79 -9.40
C THR A 166 4.84 8.17 -10.56
N VAL A 167 3.85 7.33 -10.30
CA VAL A 167 3.09 6.60 -11.34
C VAL A 167 1.72 7.26 -11.56
N ALA A 168 0.89 7.36 -10.52
CA ALA A 168 -0.47 7.89 -10.62
C ALA A 168 -0.51 9.40 -10.30
N ASN A 169 0.31 10.19 -10.96
CA ASN A 169 0.48 11.63 -10.72
C ASN A 169 0.30 12.48 -11.99
N ALA A 170 -0.41 11.96 -13.00
CA ALA A 170 -0.63 12.67 -14.27
C ALA A 170 -1.44 13.97 -14.09
N ASP A 171 -2.29 14.03 -13.08
CA ASP A 171 -3.17 15.16 -12.81
C ASP A 171 -2.97 15.65 -11.35
N LEU A 172 -2.22 16.75 -11.20
CA LEU A 172 -1.90 17.35 -9.90
C LEU A 172 -3.11 18.03 -9.25
N GLU A 173 -4.17 18.33 -10.02
CA GLU A 173 -5.44 18.86 -9.51
C GLU A 173 -6.22 17.84 -8.64
N GLN A 174 -5.82 16.58 -8.67
CA GLN A 174 -6.46 15.58 -7.83
C GLN A 174 -6.20 15.83 -6.34
N LEU A 175 -4.96 16.14 -5.95
CA LEU A 175 -4.60 16.28 -4.55
C LEU A 175 -3.58 17.38 -4.26
N ILE A 176 -2.53 17.51 -5.05
CA ILE A 176 -1.45 18.46 -4.79
C ILE A 176 -1.99 19.90 -4.81
N VAL A 177 -2.67 20.30 -5.88
CA VAL A 177 -3.21 21.66 -6.00
C VAL A 177 -4.25 21.97 -4.92
N PRO A 178 -5.25 21.12 -4.64
CA PRO A 178 -6.15 21.34 -3.50
C PRO A 178 -5.45 21.47 -2.15
N THR A 179 -4.34 20.75 -1.95
CA THR A 179 -3.55 20.86 -0.71
C THR A 179 -2.84 22.20 -0.64
N ILE A 180 -2.20 22.64 -1.72
CA ILE A 180 -1.55 23.97 -1.81
C ILE A 180 -2.57 25.08 -1.49
N VAL A 181 -3.73 25.04 -2.16
CA VAL A 181 -4.79 26.06 -1.97
C VAL A 181 -5.36 26.02 -0.55
N GLY A 182 -5.61 24.81 -0.03
CA GLY A 182 -6.20 24.63 1.30
C GLY A 182 -5.31 25.10 2.43
N LEU A 183 -4.01 24.94 2.30
CA LEU A 183 -3.04 25.25 3.35
C LEU A 183 -2.31 26.59 3.13
N ALA A 184 -2.65 27.37 2.09
CA ALA A 184 -1.96 28.62 1.75
C ALA A 184 -1.92 29.66 2.89
N ALA A 185 -2.96 29.67 3.76
CA ALA A 185 -3.06 30.58 4.90
C ALA A 185 -2.88 29.89 6.26
N SER A 186 -2.54 28.58 6.27
CA SER A 186 -2.31 27.82 7.49
C SER A 186 -0.92 28.04 8.06
N ASP A 187 -0.77 27.93 9.37
CA ASP A 187 0.52 28.10 10.06
C ASP A 187 1.35 26.81 9.97
N VAL A 188 1.64 26.39 8.76
CA VAL A 188 2.44 25.21 8.42
C VAL A 188 3.40 25.51 7.26
N VAL A 189 4.44 24.71 7.11
CA VAL A 189 5.23 24.64 5.89
C VAL A 189 4.74 23.51 5.02
N VAL A 190 4.40 23.79 3.76
CA VAL A 190 3.96 22.78 2.80
C VAL A 190 5.09 22.42 1.86
N VAL A 191 5.48 21.16 1.83
CA VAL A 191 6.54 20.62 0.97
C VAL A 191 5.94 19.72 -0.09
N VAL A 192 6.04 20.12 -1.35
CA VAL A 192 5.44 19.41 -2.50
C VAL A 192 6.49 18.60 -3.23
N ALA A 193 6.24 17.30 -3.44
CA ALA A 193 6.97 16.51 -4.41
C ALA A 193 6.03 16.13 -5.57
N THR A 194 6.35 16.60 -6.79
CA THR A 194 5.51 16.34 -7.97
C THR A 194 5.75 14.95 -8.58
N GLY A 195 6.81 14.24 -8.14
CA GLY A 195 7.14 12.90 -8.64
C GLY A 195 7.56 12.90 -10.11
N GLY A 196 8.37 13.90 -10.51
CA GLY A 196 8.89 14.05 -11.87
C GLY A 196 7.99 14.84 -12.82
N ARG A 197 6.88 15.43 -12.32
CA ARG A 197 6.11 16.38 -13.12
C ARG A 197 6.72 17.77 -13.02
N ALA A 198 6.78 18.49 -14.13
CA ALA A 198 7.36 19.82 -14.19
C ALA A 198 6.68 20.77 -13.18
N LEU A 199 7.45 21.57 -12.48
CA LEU A 199 6.94 22.54 -11.50
C LEU A 199 6.02 23.59 -12.12
N SER A 200 6.11 23.82 -13.42
CA SER A 200 5.19 24.70 -14.17
C SER A 200 3.74 24.22 -14.20
N ALA A 201 3.47 22.95 -13.80
CA ALA A 201 2.13 22.42 -13.63
C ALA A 201 1.48 22.81 -12.29
N LEU A 202 2.23 23.45 -11.40
CA LEU A 202 1.73 23.96 -10.12
C LEU A 202 1.20 25.40 -10.26
N PRO A 203 0.35 25.88 -9.33
CA PRO A 203 -0.07 27.27 -9.27
C PRO A 203 1.14 28.23 -9.26
N ASN A 204 1.05 29.33 -9.98
CA ASN A 204 2.09 30.35 -10.02
C ASN A 204 1.48 31.75 -9.85
N PRO A 205 1.89 32.53 -8.82
CA PRO A 205 2.92 32.19 -7.82
C PRO A 205 2.45 31.16 -6.79
N LEU A 206 3.40 30.39 -6.22
CA LEU A 206 3.13 29.56 -5.04
C LEU A 206 2.91 30.46 -3.81
N PRO A 207 2.04 30.04 -2.87
CA PRO A 207 1.93 30.66 -1.56
C PRO A 207 3.29 30.72 -0.82
N ALA A 208 3.48 31.71 0.03
CA ALA A 208 4.77 31.95 0.71
C ALA A 208 5.22 30.80 1.64
N ASN A 209 4.29 29.99 2.11
CA ASN A 209 4.57 28.81 2.95
C ASN A 209 4.70 27.50 2.17
N VAL A 210 4.73 27.54 0.82
CA VAL A 210 4.76 26.36 -0.05
C VAL A 210 6.08 26.29 -0.80
N PHE A 211 6.76 25.17 -0.68
CA PHE A 211 8.00 24.86 -1.37
C PHE A 211 7.83 23.59 -2.21
N ALA A 212 8.38 23.56 -3.42
CA ALA A 212 8.19 22.46 -4.34
C ALA A 212 9.49 21.99 -4.99
N ALA A 213 9.55 20.69 -5.26
CA ALA A 213 10.56 20.05 -6.09
C ALA A 213 9.93 18.88 -6.87
N GLU A 214 10.58 18.46 -7.96
CA GLU A 214 10.14 17.28 -8.71
C GLU A 214 10.41 16.01 -7.89
N TYR A 215 11.59 15.93 -7.29
CA TYR A 215 12.00 14.85 -6.38
C TYR A 215 12.64 15.43 -5.12
N LEU A 216 12.52 14.72 -4.02
CA LEU A 216 13.06 15.11 -2.72
C LEU A 216 13.77 13.91 -2.05
N PRO A 217 14.85 14.17 -1.29
CA PRO A 217 15.54 13.11 -0.54
C PRO A 217 14.69 12.70 0.66
N TYR A 218 13.98 11.58 0.54
CA TYR A 218 13.02 11.12 1.56
C TYR A 218 13.69 10.68 2.87
N ASP A 219 14.94 10.21 2.80
CA ASP A 219 15.78 9.94 3.97
C ASP A 219 16.01 11.17 4.85
N ARG A 220 15.94 12.38 4.26
CA ARG A 220 16.11 13.65 4.96
C ARG A 220 14.77 14.34 5.26
N LEU A 221 13.79 14.19 4.37
CA LEU A 221 12.49 14.87 4.51
C LEU A 221 11.57 14.15 5.50
N LEU A 222 11.43 12.83 5.39
CA LEU A 222 10.46 12.12 6.20
C LEU A 222 10.72 12.25 7.71
N PRO A 223 11.98 12.18 8.22
CA PRO A 223 12.23 12.35 9.66
C PRO A 223 11.78 13.70 10.25
N ILE A 224 11.60 14.72 9.43
CA ILE A 224 11.16 16.06 9.86
C ILE A 224 9.71 16.37 9.43
N THR A 225 9.00 15.42 8.86
CA THR A 225 7.62 15.59 8.39
C THR A 225 6.61 15.30 9.51
N ASP A 226 5.66 16.21 9.72
CA ASP A 226 4.61 16.05 10.73
C ASP A 226 3.37 15.35 10.19
N VAL A 227 3.00 15.59 8.93
CA VAL A 227 1.87 14.94 8.24
C VAL A 227 2.23 14.68 6.79
N LEU A 228 1.92 13.47 6.31
CA LEU A 228 1.99 13.17 4.88
C LEU A 228 0.58 13.20 4.27
N VAL A 229 0.38 14.06 3.26
CA VAL A 229 -0.81 14.07 2.39
C VAL A 229 -0.49 13.29 1.12
N THR A 230 -1.22 12.21 0.83
CA THR A 230 -0.89 11.35 -0.30
C THR A 230 -2.14 10.75 -0.96
N ASN A 231 -1.99 10.32 -2.21
CA ASN A 231 -3.02 9.55 -2.91
C ASN A 231 -3.15 8.10 -2.40
N GLY A 232 -2.41 7.71 -1.36
CA GLY A 232 -2.54 6.40 -0.72
C GLY A 232 -1.81 5.26 -1.44
N GLY A 233 -0.77 5.54 -2.21
CA GLY A 233 0.09 4.49 -2.75
C GLY A 233 0.77 3.69 -1.62
N TYR A 234 0.73 2.35 -1.70
CA TYR A 234 1.14 1.47 -0.61
C TYR A 234 2.58 1.71 -0.14
N GLY A 235 3.55 1.79 -1.06
CA GLY A 235 4.95 2.02 -0.71
C GLY A 235 5.18 3.35 0.03
N GLY A 236 4.56 4.45 -0.43
CA GLY A 236 4.66 5.75 0.23
C GLY A 236 4.03 5.77 1.63
N VAL A 237 2.92 5.05 1.80
CA VAL A 237 2.27 4.88 3.13
C VAL A 237 3.16 4.07 4.07
N GLN A 238 3.78 2.97 3.60
CA GLN A 238 4.72 2.17 4.40
C GLN A 238 5.94 2.99 4.82
N LEU A 239 6.51 3.79 3.92
CA LEU A 239 7.64 4.68 4.24
C LEU A 239 7.28 5.71 5.31
N ALA A 240 6.12 6.33 5.21
CA ALA A 240 5.65 7.30 6.22
C ALA A 240 5.40 6.63 7.58
N LEU A 241 4.73 5.48 7.58
CA LEU A 241 4.46 4.73 8.80
C LEU A 241 5.74 4.23 9.47
N GLY A 242 6.75 3.84 8.69
CA GLY A 242 8.08 3.49 9.21
C GLY A 242 8.77 4.64 9.95
N GLN A 243 8.37 5.88 9.69
CA GLN A 243 8.84 7.09 10.41
C GLN A 243 7.83 7.60 11.44
N GLY A 244 6.76 6.85 11.72
CA GLY A 244 5.70 7.26 12.65
C GLY A 244 4.92 8.50 12.19
N ILE A 245 4.86 8.77 10.89
CA ILE A 245 4.19 9.95 10.32
C ILE A 245 2.70 9.64 10.11
N PRO A 246 1.79 10.42 10.71
CA PRO A 246 0.37 10.30 10.45
C PRO A 246 -0.01 10.83 9.06
N LEU A 247 -1.15 10.37 8.53
CA LEU A 247 -1.50 10.48 7.12
C LEU A 247 -2.84 11.19 6.90
N VAL A 248 -2.91 11.93 5.79
CA VAL A 248 -4.17 12.30 5.13
C VAL A 248 -4.17 11.69 3.74
N VAL A 249 -5.12 10.79 3.46
CA VAL A 249 -5.13 10.03 2.21
C VAL A 249 -6.37 10.30 1.36
N ALA A 250 -6.14 10.42 0.04
CA ALA A 250 -7.19 10.63 -0.96
C ALA A 250 -6.94 9.73 -2.17
N GLY A 251 -7.41 8.48 -2.11
CA GLY A 251 -7.28 7.51 -3.20
C GLY A 251 -8.39 6.48 -3.16
N GLN A 252 -9.02 6.24 -4.33
CA GLN A 252 -10.15 5.33 -4.48
C GLN A 252 -9.99 4.42 -5.70
N THR A 253 -8.83 4.48 -6.37
CA THR A 253 -8.51 3.64 -7.53
C THR A 253 -7.48 2.59 -7.15
N GLU A 254 -7.42 1.49 -7.89
CA GLU A 254 -6.44 0.43 -7.73
C GLU A 254 -6.47 -0.14 -6.29
N ASP A 255 -5.29 -0.37 -5.70
CA ASP A 255 -5.12 -0.77 -4.30
C ASP A 255 -5.30 0.38 -3.29
N LYS A 256 -5.28 1.63 -3.77
CA LYS A 256 -5.36 2.83 -2.92
C LYS A 256 -6.64 2.89 -2.08
N VAL A 257 -7.75 2.34 -2.58
CA VAL A 257 -9.00 2.24 -1.83
C VAL A 257 -8.82 1.40 -0.57
N GLU A 258 -8.07 0.30 -0.67
CA GLU A 258 -7.76 -0.60 0.45
C GLU A 258 -6.73 -0.01 1.41
N VAL A 259 -5.69 0.63 0.87
CA VAL A 259 -4.68 1.34 1.67
C VAL A 259 -5.32 2.46 2.46
N SER A 260 -6.12 3.30 1.80
CA SER A 260 -6.81 4.43 2.43
C SER A 260 -7.81 3.98 3.52
N ALA A 261 -8.48 2.86 3.30
CA ALA A 261 -9.39 2.29 4.30
C ALA A 261 -8.63 1.84 5.56
N ARG A 262 -7.43 1.23 5.39
CA ARG A 262 -6.58 0.83 6.52
C ARG A 262 -6.02 2.03 7.28
N VAL A 263 -5.62 3.09 6.60
CA VAL A 263 -5.19 4.34 7.24
C VAL A 263 -6.27 4.87 8.19
N GLY A 264 -7.53 4.93 7.73
CA GLY A 264 -8.62 5.37 8.58
C GLY A 264 -8.97 4.38 9.70
N TRP A 265 -8.89 3.08 9.43
CA TRP A 265 -9.24 2.03 10.39
C TRP A 265 -8.21 1.86 11.50
N SER A 266 -6.91 1.88 11.15
CA SER A 266 -5.81 1.76 12.13
C SER A 266 -5.62 3.01 12.99
N GLY A 267 -6.31 4.11 12.66
CA GLY A 267 -6.21 5.36 13.38
C GLY A 267 -4.93 6.15 13.09
N VAL A 268 -4.15 5.76 12.10
CA VAL A 268 -2.91 6.48 11.73
C VAL A 268 -3.17 7.72 10.87
N GLY A 269 -4.43 8.01 10.53
CA GLY A 269 -4.74 9.17 9.69
C GLY A 269 -6.19 9.27 9.28
N VAL A 270 -6.45 10.20 8.37
CA VAL A 270 -7.77 10.52 7.83
C VAL A 270 -7.88 10.05 6.37
N ASN A 271 -8.87 9.20 6.09
CA ASN A 271 -9.26 8.83 4.74
C ASN A 271 -10.32 9.79 4.21
N LEU A 272 -10.00 10.58 3.19
CA LEU A 272 -10.91 11.55 2.56
C LEU A 272 -11.98 10.90 1.67
N LYS A 273 -11.88 9.59 1.39
CA LYS A 273 -12.85 8.80 0.60
C LYS A 273 -13.19 9.41 -0.76
N THR A 274 -12.19 9.94 -1.44
CA THR A 274 -12.32 10.54 -2.78
C THR A 274 -10.95 10.64 -3.43
N ASN A 275 -10.90 10.64 -4.77
CA ASN A 275 -9.68 10.94 -5.53
C ASN A 275 -9.47 12.46 -5.71
N ARG A 276 -10.51 13.28 -5.50
CA ARG A 276 -10.50 14.72 -5.75
C ARG A 276 -11.14 15.46 -4.56
N PRO A 277 -10.44 15.59 -3.43
CA PRO A 277 -10.93 16.37 -2.32
C PRO A 277 -10.88 17.86 -2.63
N GLY A 278 -11.87 18.62 -2.17
CA GLY A 278 -11.78 20.08 -2.17
C GLY A 278 -10.75 20.59 -1.17
N ALA A 279 -10.21 21.79 -1.43
CA ALA A 279 -9.16 22.41 -0.63
C ALA A 279 -9.52 22.54 0.87
N VAL A 280 -10.77 22.93 1.18
CA VAL A 280 -11.26 23.01 2.57
C VAL A 280 -11.21 21.64 3.26
N LYS A 281 -11.63 20.58 2.58
CA LYS A 281 -11.64 19.23 3.14
C LYS A 281 -10.22 18.71 3.43
N VAL A 282 -9.24 19.06 2.61
CA VAL A 282 -7.84 18.72 2.85
C VAL A 282 -7.30 19.51 4.05
N ARG A 283 -7.53 20.82 4.10
CA ARG A 283 -7.13 21.66 5.22
C ARG A 283 -7.68 21.13 6.55
N ASP A 284 -9.00 20.95 6.63
CA ASP A 284 -9.65 20.50 7.86
C ASP A 284 -9.12 19.12 8.32
N ALA A 285 -8.78 18.22 7.39
CA ALA A 285 -8.19 16.94 7.71
C ALA A 285 -6.73 17.06 8.21
N VAL A 286 -5.91 17.93 7.61
CA VAL A 286 -4.54 18.20 8.06
C VAL A 286 -4.55 18.84 9.45
N GLU A 287 -5.36 19.87 9.66
CA GLU A 287 -5.51 20.54 10.96
C GLU A 287 -5.97 19.57 12.04
N ARG A 288 -6.90 18.67 11.72
CA ARG A 288 -7.34 17.61 12.63
C ARG A 288 -6.21 16.66 13.00
N VAL A 289 -5.42 16.21 12.02
CA VAL A 289 -4.30 15.28 12.26
C VAL A 289 -3.21 15.95 13.09
N LEU A 290 -2.93 17.24 12.87
CA LEU A 290 -1.94 18.00 13.63
C LEU A 290 -2.40 18.28 15.07
N SER A 291 -3.70 18.56 15.28
CA SER A 291 -4.23 18.91 16.59
C SER A 291 -4.57 17.71 17.48
N ASP A 292 -4.81 16.53 16.92
CA ASP A 292 -5.15 15.30 17.65
C ASP A 292 -3.95 14.35 17.70
N GLY A 293 -3.25 14.36 18.82
CA GLY A 293 -2.06 13.51 19.05
C GLY A 293 -2.30 12.00 18.95
N SER A 294 -3.56 11.55 18.92
CA SER A 294 -3.90 10.13 18.79
C SER A 294 -3.44 9.52 17.44
N TYR A 295 -3.46 10.31 16.36
CA TYR A 295 -2.96 9.88 15.06
C TYR A 295 -1.46 9.63 15.08
N ARG A 296 -0.68 10.56 15.65
CA ARG A 296 0.77 10.39 15.81
C ARG A 296 1.08 9.18 16.70
N ALA A 297 0.39 9.03 17.81
CA ALA A 297 0.57 7.90 18.70
C ALA A 297 0.24 6.55 18.01
N ALA A 298 -0.79 6.51 17.17
CA ALA A 298 -1.11 5.33 16.38
C ALA A 298 -0.03 5.02 15.32
N ALA A 299 0.46 6.04 14.62
CA ALA A 299 1.53 5.88 13.62
C ALA A 299 2.85 5.43 14.27
N SER A 300 3.19 5.98 15.45
CA SER A 300 4.38 5.57 16.22
C SER A 300 4.34 4.10 16.64
N ARG A 301 3.19 3.59 17.10
CA ARG A 301 3.05 2.15 17.44
C ARG A 301 3.31 1.25 16.24
N ILE A 302 2.83 1.64 15.04
CA ILE A 302 3.11 0.89 13.82
C ILE A 302 4.58 1.01 13.43
N SER A 303 5.19 2.18 13.59
CA SER A 303 6.62 2.38 13.36
C SER A 303 7.48 1.48 14.26
N GLU A 304 7.14 1.38 15.55
CA GLU A 304 7.81 0.49 16.49
C GLU A 304 7.73 -0.98 16.05
N GLU A 305 6.54 -1.43 15.65
CA GLU A 305 6.34 -2.79 15.12
C GLU A 305 7.12 -3.03 13.81
N MET A 306 7.21 -2.02 12.94
CA MET A 306 8.02 -2.08 11.72
C MET A 306 9.52 -2.12 12.00
N ALA A 307 9.99 -1.42 13.04
CA ALA A 307 11.40 -1.38 13.44
C ALA A 307 11.90 -2.73 13.99
N GLU A 308 11.01 -3.55 14.54
CA GLU A 308 11.34 -4.91 15.02
C GLU A 308 11.42 -5.93 13.88
N ALA A 309 10.96 -5.57 12.68
CA ALA A 309 10.91 -6.44 11.52
C ALA A 309 12.11 -6.23 10.59
N ASP A 310 12.54 -7.32 9.94
CA ASP A 310 13.55 -7.32 8.88
C ASP A 310 12.99 -8.06 7.67
N ALA A 311 12.54 -7.29 6.68
CA ALA A 311 11.86 -7.80 5.50
C ALA A 311 12.74 -8.75 4.68
N LEU A 312 14.02 -8.42 4.51
CA LEU A 312 14.94 -9.24 3.70
C LEU A 312 15.30 -10.53 4.42
N ALA A 313 15.64 -10.46 5.70
CA ALA A 313 15.88 -11.66 6.50
C ALA A 313 14.60 -12.51 6.67
N GLY A 314 13.42 -11.86 6.72
CA GLY A 314 12.12 -12.54 6.74
C GLY A 314 11.86 -13.33 5.45
N LEU A 315 12.08 -12.71 4.31
CA LEU A 315 11.97 -13.35 3.00
C LEU A 315 12.99 -14.52 2.88
N ASP A 316 14.22 -14.30 3.28
CA ASP A 316 15.28 -15.34 3.24
C ASP A 316 14.90 -16.58 4.07
N ARG A 317 14.41 -16.38 5.29
CA ARG A 317 13.90 -17.48 6.13
C ARG A 317 12.80 -18.29 5.45
N VAL A 318 11.86 -17.63 4.78
CA VAL A 318 10.78 -18.29 4.04
C VAL A 318 11.36 -19.13 2.88
N LEU A 319 12.27 -18.56 2.10
CA LEU A 319 12.90 -19.25 0.97
C LEU A 319 13.69 -20.48 1.42
N VAL A 320 14.53 -20.35 2.44
CA VAL A 320 15.29 -21.48 3.02
C VAL A 320 14.36 -22.57 3.56
N GLY A 321 13.23 -22.19 4.16
CA GLY A 321 12.20 -23.16 4.59
C GLY A 321 11.65 -23.97 3.43
N LEU A 322 11.25 -23.29 2.35
CA LEU A 322 10.70 -23.92 1.15
C LEU A 322 11.72 -24.80 0.40
N GLU A 323 12.98 -24.42 0.39
CA GLU A 323 14.06 -25.25 -0.19
C GLU A 323 14.21 -26.58 0.56
N ARG A 324 14.20 -26.56 1.90
CA ARG A 324 14.27 -27.75 2.74
C ARG A 324 13.07 -28.67 2.53
N GLU A 325 11.86 -28.11 2.44
CA GLU A 325 10.65 -28.88 2.11
C GLU A 325 10.74 -29.51 0.72
N ALA A 326 11.21 -28.75 -0.29
CA ALA A 326 11.37 -29.25 -1.63
C ALA A 326 12.43 -30.39 -1.72
N ALA A 327 13.51 -30.29 -0.94
CA ALA A 327 14.53 -31.33 -0.85
C ALA A 327 13.98 -32.62 -0.22
N ALA A 328 13.09 -32.52 0.76
CA ALA A 328 12.44 -33.64 1.41
C ALA A 328 11.41 -34.37 0.52
N LEU A 329 10.94 -33.73 -0.56
CA LEU A 329 9.97 -34.29 -1.52
C LEU A 329 10.64 -34.97 -2.73
N ARG A 330 11.96 -34.85 -2.89
CA ARG A 330 12.77 -35.50 -3.92
C ARG A 330 13.31 -36.82 -3.42
#